data_3cd5c9ff84d9fe762f8f72359d716974
#
_entry.id   3cd5c9ff84d9fe762f8f72359d716974
#
_cell.length_a   1.000
_cell.length_b   1.000
_cell.length_c   1.000
_cell.angle_alpha   90.00
_cell.angle_beta   90.00
_cell.angle_gamma   90.00
#
_symmetry.space_group_name_H-M   'P 1'
#
loop_
_entity.id
_entity.type
_entity.pdbx_description
1 polymer ?
#
loop_
_entity_poly.entity_id
_entity_poly.type
_entity_poly.pdbx_seq_one_letter_code
_entity_poly.pdbx_strand_id
1 'polypeptide(L)'
;MDAELAALIWLTIEGGIPLVVAGGAGEERLVVRDALLALVPVGASVMRLAGDREDFAWMPQAGELGWRSTAPSRPMQPGKPGAVMVAALEDREGGTWGEAAHLAIRALTAGYSLIATASGATLQDVLGHLSRPPVSAIDDELARLGVVLLLGDGPRVSVAHYLRPAARDPGGHVQRPAPAALATWSAKTSRYDHFAWGLVAELAGRIGGRPIAFEREQARRASVIAGATRA
;
A
#
# COMPACT_ATOMS: atom_id res chain seq x y z
N MET A 1 0.41 -7.28 -14.70
CA MET A 1 1.80 -7.36 -14.17
C MET A 1 2.47 -8.57 -14.77
N ASP A 2 3.80 -8.55 -14.98
CA ASP A 2 4.56 -9.76 -15.25
C ASP A 2 4.88 -10.52 -13.95
N ALA A 3 5.51 -11.69 -14.08
CA ALA A 3 5.79 -12.56 -12.94
C ALA A 3 6.79 -11.95 -11.95
N GLU A 4 7.74 -11.14 -12.42
CA GLU A 4 8.77 -10.52 -11.57
C GLU A 4 8.15 -9.43 -10.69
N LEU A 5 7.36 -8.52 -11.27
CA LEU A 5 6.65 -7.50 -10.51
C LEU A 5 5.61 -8.13 -9.57
N ALA A 6 4.88 -9.16 -10.02
CA ALA A 6 3.90 -9.84 -9.18
C ALA A 6 4.56 -10.52 -7.96
N ALA A 7 5.72 -11.14 -8.14
CA ALA A 7 6.48 -11.73 -7.05
C ALA A 7 6.99 -10.69 -6.06
N LEU A 8 7.46 -9.54 -6.56
CA LEU A 8 7.88 -8.41 -5.72
C LEU A 8 6.71 -7.89 -4.88
N ILE A 9 5.56 -7.64 -5.52
CA ILE A 9 4.35 -7.15 -4.83
C ILE A 9 3.87 -8.18 -3.79
N TRP A 10 3.91 -9.47 -4.11
CA TRP A 10 3.56 -10.51 -3.14
C TRP A 10 4.44 -10.43 -1.89
N LEU A 11 5.77 -10.33 -2.04
CA LEU A 11 6.69 -10.18 -0.92
C LEU A 11 6.43 -8.92 -0.09
N THR A 12 6.12 -7.81 -0.75
CA THR A 12 5.82 -6.56 -0.03
C THR A 12 4.53 -6.65 0.78
N ILE A 13 3.47 -7.28 0.24
CA ILE A 13 2.21 -7.51 0.96
C ILE A 13 2.44 -8.44 2.16
N GLU A 14 3.13 -9.55 1.95
CA GLU A 14 3.42 -10.52 3.03
C GLU A 14 4.29 -9.90 4.12
N GLY A 15 5.21 -9.00 3.75
CA GLY A 15 6.02 -8.23 4.68
C GLY A 15 5.30 -7.06 5.35
N GLY A 16 4.00 -6.90 5.11
CA GLY A 16 3.19 -5.84 5.72
C GLY A 16 3.46 -4.43 5.16
N ILE A 17 4.13 -4.31 4.01
CA ILE A 17 4.30 -3.01 3.36
C ILE A 17 2.94 -2.58 2.78
N PRO A 18 2.43 -1.40 3.15
CA PRO A 18 1.17 -0.89 2.62
C PRO A 18 1.20 -0.72 1.10
N LEU A 19 0.03 -0.85 0.48
CA LEU A 19 -0.11 -0.76 -0.96
C LEU A 19 -1.36 0.04 -1.35
N VAL A 20 -1.21 0.94 -2.31
CA VAL A 20 -2.30 1.73 -2.87
C VAL A 20 -2.38 1.49 -4.38
N VAL A 21 -3.58 1.24 -4.88
CA VAL A 21 -3.88 1.13 -6.31
C VAL A 21 -4.57 2.41 -6.77
N ALA A 22 -4.01 3.09 -7.75
CA ALA A 22 -4.56 4.33 -8.29
C ALA A 22 -4.49 4.33 -9.84
N GLY A 23 -4.94 5.39 -10.48
CA GLY A 23 -5.07 5.44 -11.95
C GLY A 23 -6.24 4.60 -12.47
N GLY A 24 -6.43 4.55 -13.76
CA GLY A 24 -7.50 3.79 -14.41
C GLY A 24 -8.91 4.13 -13.94
N ALA A 25 -9.87 3.30 -14.32
CA ALA A 25 -11.24 3.41 -13.85
C ALA A 25 -11.40 2.88 -12.42
N GLY A 26 -12.43 3.35 -11.69
CA GLY A 26 -12.68 2.94 -10.31
C GLY A 26 -12.88 1.43 -10.17
N GLU A 27 -13.63 0.82 -11.08
CA GLU A 27 -13.88 -0.63 -11.10
C GLU A 27 -12.58 -1.42 -11.31
N GLU A 28 -11.70 -0.95 -12.17
CA GLU A 28 -10.41 -1.59 -12.44
C GLU A 28 -9.52 -1.59 -11.20
N ARG A 29 -9.50 -0.46 -10.46
CA ARG A 29 -8.79 -0.36 -9.18
C ARG A 29 -9.30 -1.38 -8.17
N LEU A 30 -10.62 -1.54 -8.08
CA LEU A 30 -11.24 -2.52 -7.17
C LEU A 30 -10.86 -3.96 -7.55
N VAL A 31 -10.91 -4.29 -8.84
CA VAL A 31 -10.51 -5.63 -9.34
C VAL A 31 -9.05 -5.91 -8.99
N VAL A 32 -8.15 -4.96 -9.25
CA VAL A 32 -6.72 -5.14 -8.92
C VAL A 32 -6.50 -5.25 -7.42
N ARG A 33 -7.13 -4.38 -6.61
CA ARG A 33 -7.06 -4.44 -5.15
C ARG A 33 -7.52 -5.81 -4.62
N ASP A 34 -8.64 -6.33 -5.12
CA ASP A 34 -9.20 -7.58 -4.64
C ASP A 34 -8.35 -8.78 -5.06
N ALA A 35 -7.72 -8.73 -6.24
CA ALA A 35 -6.71 -9.71 -6.65
C ALA A 35 -5.47 -9.69 -5.73
N LEU A 36 -5.04 -8.50 -5.30
CA LEU A 36 -3.90 -8.35 -4.37
C LEU A 36 -4.23 -8.86 -2.96
N LEU A 37 -5.49 -8.81 -2.53
CA LEU A 37 -5.91 -9.38 -1.26
C LEU A 37 -5.73 -10.90 -1.19
N ALA A 38 -5.73 -11.59 -2.31
CA ALA A 38 -5.43 -13.02 -2.37
C ALA A 38 -3.96 -13.35 -2.02
N LEU A 39 -3.08 -12.34 -2.04
CA LEU A 39 -1.68 -12.48 -1.66
C LEU A 39 -1.42 -12.24 -0.17
N VAL A 40 -2.43 -11.81 0.58
CA VAL A 40 -2.35 -11.63 2.04
C VAL A 40 -2.16 -13.01 2.70
N PRO A 41 -1.23 -13.16 3.65
CA PRO A 41 -0.99 -14.45 4.30
C PRO A 41 -2.24 -15.04 4.93
N VAL A 42 -2.39 -16.35 4.80
CA VAL A 42 -3.48 -17.10 5.45
C VAL A 42 -3.38 -16.92 6.97
N GLY A 43 -4.48 -16.53 7.59
CA GLY A 43 -4.52 -16.25 9.04
C GLY A 43 -4.17 -14.80 9.42
N ALA A 44 -3.80 -13.93 8.49
CA ALA A 44 -3.70 -12.50 8.76
C ALA A 44 -5.09 -11.91 9.04
N SER A 45 -5.16 -10.99 10.00
CA SER A 45 -6.38 -10.26 10.28
C SER A 45 -6.61 -9.22 9.18
N VAL A 46 -7.76 -9.27 8.52
CA VAL A 46 -8.14 -8.31 7.46
C VAL A 46 -9.36 -7.52 7.93
N MET A 47 -9.23 -6.20 7.99
CA MET A 47 -10.27 -5.26 8.42
C MET A 47 -10.72 -4.40 7.23
N ARG A 48 -11.94 -4.64 6.73
CA ARG A 48 -12.51 -3.80 5.68
C ARG A 48 -13.13 -2.57 6.32
N LEU A 49 -12.64 -1.38 5.95
CA LEU A 49 -13.19 -0.13 6.45
C LEU A 49 -14.58 0.13 5.87
N ALA A 50 -15.46 0.63 6.72
CA ALA A 50 -16.86 0.87 6.38
C ALA A 50 -17.10 2.18 5.60
N GLY A 51 -16.05 2.76 5.02
CA GLY A 51 -16.12 3.99 4.26
C GLY A 51 -16.43 5.20 5.14
N ASP A 52 -17.44 5.97 4.75
CA ASP A 52 -17.95 7.15 5.47
C ASP A 52 -18.60 6.84 6.83
N ARG A 53 -18.90 5.56 7.08
CA ARG A 53 -19.47 5.08 8.34
C ARG A 53 -18.45 4.41 9.24
N GLU A 54 -17.16 4.49 8.90
CA GLU A 54 -16.09 3.89 9.71
C GLU A 54 -15.98 4.60 11.06
N ASP A 55 -16.01 3.82 12.15
CA ASP A 55 -15.92 4.32 13.52
C ASP A 55 -14.64 3.87 14.26
N PHE A 56 -13.84 3.02 13.63
CA PHE A 56 -12.60 2.47 14.18
C PHE A 56 -12.75 1.81 15.56
N ALA A 57 -13.95 1.38 15.95
CA ALA A 57 -14.21 0.75 17.23
C ALA A 57 -13.39 -0.53 17.47
N TRP A 58 -12.92 -1.16 16.37
CA TRP A 58 -12.07 -2.34 16.38
C TRP A 58 -10.57 -2.03 16.64
N MET A 59 -10.16 -0.74 16.54
CA MET A 59 -8.76 -0.30 16.68
C MET A 59 -8.52 0.27 18.06
N PRO A 60 -7.82 -0.44 18.97
CA PRO A 60 -7.58 0.05 20.34
C PRO A 60 -6.84 1.38 20.40
N GLN A 61 -5.95 1.64 19.43
CA GLN A 61 -5.13 2.84 19.37
C GLN A 61 -5.81 4.03 18.69
N ALA A 62 -7.07 3.89 18.23
CA ALA A 62 -7.73 4.94 17.45
C ALA A 62 -7.75 6.29 18.18
N GLY A 63 -8.03 6.30 19.49
CA GLY A 63 -8.03 7.51 20.30
C GLY A 63 -6.64 8.16 20.44
N GLU A 64 -5.58 7.36 20.60
CA GLU A 64 -4.19 7.83 20.66
C GLU A 64 -3.74 8.41 19.33
N LEU A 65 -4.26 7.87 18.21
CA LEU A 65 -4.04 8.35 16.87
C LEU A 65 -4.89 9.58 16.51
N GLY A 66 -5.74 10.06 17.45
CA GLY A 66 -6.52 11.28 17.31
C GLY A 66 -7.97 11.08 16.84
N TRP A 67 -8.47 9.85 16.78
CA TRP A 67 -9.86 9.58 16.45
C TRP A 67 -10.80 10.02 17.57
N ARG A 68 -11.80 10.81 17.23
CA ARG A 68 -12.87 11.21 18.16
C ARG A 68 -14.13 10.45 17.79
N SER A 69 -14.37 9.31 18.43
CA SER A 69 -15.61 8.58 18.24
C SER A 69 -16.81 9.40 18.71
N THR A 70 -17.79 9.53 17.85
CA THR A 70 -19.11 10.10 18.20
C THR A 70 -20.14 9.02 18.51
N ALA A 71 -19.79 7.76 18.29
CA ALA A 71 -20.66 6.60 18.52
C ALA A 71 -20.34 5.88 19.83
N PRO A 72 -21.35 5.30 20.53
CA PRO A 72 -21.07 4.42 21.65
C PRO A 72 -20.28 3.20 21.18
N SER A 73 -19.16 2.92 21.84
CA SER A 73 -18.30 1.78 21.52
C SER A 73 -19.12 0.48 21.54
N ARG A 74 -19.26 -0.16 20.38
CA ARG A 74 -19.74 -1.55 20.34
C ARG A 74 -18.57 -2.45 20.72
N PRO A 75 -18.79 -3.47 21.57
CA PRO A 75 -17.76 -4.46 21.85
C PRO A 75 -17.48 -5.27 20.57
N MET A 76 -16.48 -4.88 19.84
CA MET A 76 -15.92 -5.63 18.72
C MET A 76 -14.60 -6.26 19.16
N GLN A 77 -14.25 -7.41 18.59
CA GLN A 77 -12.94 -7.98 18.88
C GLN A 77 -11.86 -6.97 18.43
N PRO A 78 -10.96 -6.56 19.33
CA PRO A 78 -9.94 -5.58 18.97
C PRO A 78 -9.05 -6.14 17.85
N GLY A 79 -8.85 -5.32 16.83
CA GLY A 79 -7.83 -5.57 15.80
C GLY A 79 -6.45 -5.61 16.45
N LYS A 80 -5.63 -6.58 16.04
CA LYS A 80 -4.25 -6.66 16.52
C LYS A 80 -3.36 -5.77 15.65
N PRO A 81 -2.29 -5.17 16.18
CA PRO A 81 -1.23 -4.61 15.36
C PRO A 81 -0.78 -5.66 14.31
N GLY A 82 -0.55 -5.23 13.08
CA GLY A 82 -0.28 -6.13 11.95
C GLY A 82 -1.53 -6.54 11.15
N ALA A 83 -2.74 -6.11 11.55
CA ALA A 83 -3.92 -6.29 10.71
C ALA A 83 -3.80 -5.48 9.41
N VAL A 84 -4.33 -6.05 8.33
CA VAL A 84 -4.39 -5.41 7.01
C VAL A 84 -5.72 -4.68 6.88
N MET A 85 -5.68 -3.35 6.80
CA MET A 85 -6.84 -2.53 6.50
C MET A 85 -7.12 -2.57 5.00
N VAL A 86 -8.38 -2.66 4.63
CA VAL A 86 -8.83 -2.57 3.23
C VAL A 86 -9.74 -1.37 3.10
N ALA A 87 -9.36 -0.41 2.25
CA ALA A 87 -10.06 0.86 2.11
C ALA A 87 -10.23 1.29 0.65
N ALA A 88 -11.12 2.25 0.43
CA ALA A 88 -11.12 3.10 -0.75
C ALA A 88 -10.86 4.54 -0.28
N LEU A 89 -9.62 5.02 -0.40
CA LEU A 89 -9.22 6.37 0.00
C LEU A 89 -9.67 7.37 -1.08
N GLU A 90 -10.97 7.53 -1.22
CA GLU A 90 -11.60 8.26 -2.31
C GLU A 90 -12.78 9.10 -1.78
N ASP A 91 -12.91 10.32 -2.28
CA ASP A 91 -14.06 11.21 -2.02
C ASP A 91 -15.26 10.77 -2.88
N ARG A 92 -15.94 9.72 -2.42
CA ARG A 92 -17.14 9.17 -3.05
C ARG A 92 -17.97 8.42 -2.05
N GLU A 93 -19.22 8.14 -2.38
CA GLU A 93 -20.11 7.31 -1.57
C GLU A 93 -19.46 5.94 -1.25
N GLY A 94 -19.46 5.58 0.02
CA GLY A 94 -18.80 4.37 0.53
C GLY A 94 -17.27 4.43 0.53
N GLY A 95 -16.67 5.54 0.16
CA GLY A 95 -15.24 5.78 0.28
C GLY A 95 -14.83 6.17 1.70
N THR A 96 -13.62 5.83 2.08
CA THR A 96 -12.99 6.28 3.33
C THR A 96 -12.28 7.59 3.06
N TRP A 97 -12.87 8.71 3.51
CA TRP A 97 -12.36 10.04 3.22
C TRP A 97 -12.28 10.94 4.46
N GLY A 98 -11.64 12.10 4.36
CA GLY A 98 -11.49 13.06 5.45
C GLY A 98 -10.73 12.48 6.65
N GLU A 99 -11.25 12.70 7.85
CA GLU A 99 -10.62 12.23 9.09
C GLU A 99 -10.44 10.70 9.13
N ALA A 100 -11.37 9.94 8.54
CA ALA A 100 -11.26 8.48 8.49
C ALA A 100 -10.09 8.03 7.59
N ALA A 101 -9.87 8.68 6.44
CA ALA A 101 -8.70 8.42 5.60
C ALA A 101 -7.39 8.80 6.32
N HIS A 102 -7.38 9.96 6.98
CA HIS A 102 -6.22 10.41 7.75
C HIS A 102 -5.88 9.41 8.86
N LEU A 103 -6.87 8.94 9.63
CA LEU A 103 -6.62 7.95 10.67
C LEU A 103 -6.11 6.63 10.09
N ALA A 104 -6.68 6.14 8.98
CA ALA A 104 -6.19 4.93 8.32
C ALA A 104 -4.72 5.05 7.90
N ILE A 105 -4.29 6.22 7.41
CA ILE A 105 -2.88 6.49 7.07
C ILE A 105 -2.03 6.55 8.34
N ARG A 106 -2.47 7.24 9.39
CA ARG A 106 -1.76 7.31 10.68
C ARG A 106 -1.64 5.96 11.36
N ALA A 107 -2.60 5.06 11.20
CA ALA A 107 -2.55 3.70 11.75
C ALA A 107 -1.34 2.90 11.26
N LEU A 108 -0.76 3.25 10.11
CA LEU A 108 0.48 2.65 9.62
C LEU A 108 1.66 2.90 10.58
N THR A 109 1.61 3.96 11.39
CA THR A 109 2.63 4.23 12.43
C THR A 109 2.50 3.30 13.64
N ALA A 110 1.31 2.76 13.86
CA ALA A 110 1.01 1.80 14.92
C ALA A 110 1.17 0.34 14.49
N GLY A 111 1.75 0.09 13.30
CA GLY A 111 2.05 -1.26 12.81
C GLY A 111 0.90 -1.94 12.07
N TYR A 112 -0.15 -1.22 11.71
CA TYR A 112 -1.15 -1.72 10.76
C TYR A 112 -0.61 -1.66 9.34
N SER A 113 -1.12 -2.52 8.47
CA SER A 113 -0.89 -2.46 7.01
C SER A 113 -2.14 -1.98 6.29
N LEU A 114 -2.02 -1.68 5.00
CA LEU A 114 -3.10 -1.14 4.19
C LEU A 114 -3.02 -1.70 2.77
N ILE A 115 -4.15 -2.14 2.23
CA ILE A 115 -4.34 -2.36 0.80
C ILE A 115 -5.55 -1.52 0.38
N ALA A 116 -5.31 -0.45 -0.37
CA ALA A 116 -6.36 0.52 -0.68
C ALA A 116 -6.42 0.88 -2.15
N THR A 117 -7.55 1.46 -2.57
CA THR A 117 -7.63 2.25 -3.79
C THR A 117 -7.53 3.73 -3.47
N ALA A 118 -7.07 4.54 -4.40
CA ALA A 118 -7.08 6.00 -4.31
C ALA A 118 -7.34 6.65 -5.68
N SER A 119 -7.85 7.86 -5.69
CA SER A 119 -8.01 8.68 -6.89
C SER A 119 -6.68 9.35 -7.25
N GLY A 120 -6.40 9.49 -8.55
CA GLY A 120 -5.24 10.18 -9.09
C GLY A 120 -4.65 9.41 -10.27
N ALA A 121 -4.31 10.11 -11.34
CA ALA A 121 -3.70 9.53 -12.54
C ALA A 121 -2.18 9.39 -12.41
N THR A 122 -1.56 10.21 -11.59
CA THR A 122 -0.12 10.22 -11.30
C THR A 122 0.13 10.06 -9.81
N LEU A 123 1.36 9.71 -9.45
CA LEU A 123 1.75 9.65 -8.04
C LEU A 123 1.56 11.00 -7.34
N GLN A 124 1.86 12.10 -8.04
CA GLN A 124 1.70 13.45 -7.50
C GLN A 124 0.22 13.77 -7.22
N ASP A 125 -0.70 13.34 -8.11
CA ASP A 125 -2.15 13.52 -7.87
C ASP A 125 -2.59 12.75 -6.64
N VAL A 126 -2.21 11.47 -6.51
CA VAL A 126 -2.54 10.64 -5.35
C VAL A 126 -2.08 11.29 -4.06
N LEU A 127 -0.79 11.66 -3.97
CA LEU A 127 -0.23 12.29 -2.78
C LEU A 127 -0.86 13.68 -2.54
N GLY A 128 -1.11 14.45 -3.62
CA GLY A 128 -1.76 15.76 -3.54
C GLY A 128 -3.20 15.69 -3.05
N HIS A 129 -3.97 14.67 -3.41
CA HIS A 129 -5.32 14.47 -2.88
C HIS A 129 -5.29 14.14 -1.39
N LEU A 130 -4.37 13.30 -0.95
CA LEU A 130 -4.28 12.87 0.45
C LEU A 130 -3.64 13.93 1.36
N SER A 131 -2.80 14.83 0.82
CA SER A 131 -2.18 15.92 1.60
C SER A 131 -3.09 17.13 1.82
N ARG A 132 -4.12 17.30 0.99
CA ARG A 132 -5.05 18.43 1.09
C ARG A 132 -6.20 18.15 2.05
N PRO A 133 -6.84 19.20 2.61
CA PRO A 133 -8.12 19.04 3.30
C PRO A 133 -9.16 18.33 2.42
N PRO A 134 -10.01 17.49 3.01
CA PRO A 134 -10.17 17.24 4.44
C PRO A 134 -9.26 16.13 5.01
N VAL A 135 -8.45 15.41 4.20
CA VAL A 135 -7.57 14.34 4.68
C VAL A 135 -6.37 14.91 5.43
N SER A 136 -5.63 15.84 4.82
CA SER A 136 -4.52 16.58 5.44
C SER A 136 -3.38 15.72 5.98
N ALA A 137 -3.08 14.58 5.33
CA ALA A 137 -1.95 13.75 5.70
C ALA A 137 -0.62 14.45 5.39
N ILE A 138 0.34 14.37 6.29
CA ILE A 138 1.67 15.00 6.14
C ILE A 138 2.63 14.08 5.38
N ASP A 139 3.72 14.64 4.85
CA ASP A 139 4.68 13.91 4.01
C ASP A 139 5.23 12.64 4.67
N ASP A 140 5.54 12.69 5.97
CA ASP A 140 6.08 11.54 6.71
C ASP A 140 5.03 10.42 6.89
N GLU A 141 3.75 10.77 6.95
CA GLU A 141 2.63 9.80 6.97
C GLU A 141 2.43 9.22 5.56
N LEU A 142 2.42 10.07 4.53
CA LEU A 142 2.28 9.63 3.13
C LEU A 142 3.42 8.71 2.69
N ALA A 143 4.65 8.97 3.12
CA ALA A 143 5.78 8.10 2.84
C ALA A 143 5.63 6.66 3.40
N ARG A 144 4.73 6.45 4.35
CA ARG A 144 4.42 5.13 4.90
C ARG A 144 3.46 4.30 4.05
N LEU A 145 2.78 4.90 3.07
CA LEU A 145 1.92 4.19 2.12
C LEU A 145 2.66 3.10 1.32
N GLY A 146 3.98 3.13 1.33
CA GLY A 146 4.81 2.04 0.83
C GLY A 146 4.78 1.93 -0.69
N VAL A 147 3.95 1.06 -1.26
CA VAL A 147 3.87 0.87 -2.71
C VAL A 147 2.64 1.54 -3.28
N VAL A 148 2.81 2.28 -4.38
CA VAL A 148 1.70 2.84 -5.16
C VAL A 148 1.76 2.25 -6.57
N LEU A 149 0.70 1.52 -6.94
CA LEU A 149 0.50 0.96 -8.27
C LEU A 149 -0.39 1.91 -9.07
N LEU A 150 0.12 2.48 -10.14
CA LEU A 150 -0.67 3.29 -11.06
C LEU A 150 -1.15 2.40 -12.22
N LEU A 151 -2.45 2.35 -12.43
CA LEU A 151 -3.04 1.66 -13.57
C LEU A 151 -3.00 2.56 -14.80
N GLY A 152 -2.76 1.95 -15.95
CA GLY A 152 -2.88 2.58 -17.26
C GLY A 152 -4.19 2.19 -17.93
N ASP A 153 -4.09 1.78 -19.20
CA ASP A 153 -5.23 1.27 -19.95
C ASP A 153 -5.66 -0.10 -19.42
N GLY A 154 -6.86 -0.17 -18.89
CA GLY A 154 -7.40 -1.35 -18.23
C GLY A 154 -6.72 -1.66 -16.89
N PRO A 155 -6.86 -2.87 -16.36
CA PRO A 155 -6.31 -3.26 -15.05
C PRO A 155 -4.79 -3.53 -15.09
N ARG A 156 -4.09 -2.92 -16.05
CA ARG A 156 -2.64 -3.06 -16.19
C ARG A 156 -1.94 -2.01 -15.34
N VAL A 157 -1.00 -2.45 -14.52
CA VAL A 157 -0.08 -1.54 -13.83
C VAL A 157 0.83 -0.88 -14.86
N SER A 158 0.76 0.44 -14.98
CA SER A 158 1.66 1.23 -15.83
C SER A 158 2.97 1.54 -15.13
N VAL A 159 2.90 1.89 -13.84
CA VAL A 159 4.07 2.18 -13.00
C VAL A 159 3.81 1.66 -11.59
N ALA A 160 4.80 1.03 -11.01
CA ALA A 160 4.86 0.72 -9.59
C ALA A 160 5.89 1.64 -8.91
N HIS A 161 5.45 2.45 -7.96
CA HIS A 161 6.30 3.32 -7.17
C HIS A 161 6.49 2.78 -5.75
N TYR A 162 7.67 3.02 -5.18
CA TYR A 162 7.95 2.80 -3.78
C TYR A 162 8.17 4.14 -3.08
N LEU A 163 7.33 4.42 -2.09
CA LEU A 163 7.46 5.57 -1.21
C LEU A 163 8.43 5.20 -0.10
N ARG A 164 9.54 5.89 -0.07
CA ARG A 164 10.64 5.61 0.85
C ARG A 164 10.41 6.35 2.16
N PRO A 165 10.30 5.64 3.31
CA PRO A 165 10.11 6.30 4.59
C PRO A 165 11.30 7.22 4.92
N ALA A 166 11.01 8.28 5.66
CA ALA A 166 12.06 9.14 6.17
C ALA A 166 13.03 8.32 7.04
N ALA A 167 14.31 8.55 6.86
CA ALA A 167 15.38 7.95 7.61
C ALA A 167 16.23 9.02 8.30
N ARG A 168 16.96 8.66 9.36
CA ARG A 168 17.95 9.56 9.96
C ARG A 168 19.34 9.15 9.48
N ASP A 169 20.11 10.14 9.06
CA ASP A 169 21.52 9.92 8.78
C ASP A 169 22.34 9.74 10.08
N PRO A 170 23.61 9.36 10.01
CA PRO A 170 24.48 9.23 11.19
C PRO A 170 24.63 10.53 12.00
N GLY A 171 24.38 11.69 11.39
CA GLY A 171 24.38 13.00 12.04
C GLY A 171 23.05 13.35 12.70
N GLY A 172 22.04 12.48 12.60
CA GLY A 172 20.71 12.68 13.18
C GLY A 172 19.74 13.51 12.30
N HIS A 173 20.17 13.97 11.12
CA HIS A 173 19.32 14.74 10.23
C HIS A 173 18.29 13.84 9.54
N VAL A 174 17.07 14.33 9.41
CA VAL A 174 15.99 13.61 8.71
C VAL A 174 16.21 13.72 7.20
N GLN A 175 16.43 12.59 6.57
CA GLN A 175 16.49 12.44 5.12
C GLN A 175 15.12 11.96 4.61
N ARG A 176 14.59 12.64 3.58
CA ARG A 176 13.36 12.23 2.88
C ARG A 176 13.71 11.84 1.45
N PRO A 177 14.04 10.56 1.21
CA PRO A 177 14.38 10.12 -0.14
C PRO A 177 13.19 10.29 -1.08
N ALA A 178 13.45 10.69 -2.31
CA ALA A 178 12.41 10.75 -3.33
C ALA A 178 11.79 9.36 -3.57
N PRO A 179 10.50 9.29 -3.95
CA PRO A 179 9.88 8.06 -4.41
C PRO A 179 10.70 7.43 -5.55
N ALA A 180 10.78 6.12 -5.58
CA ALA A 180 11.50 5.39 -6.60
C ALA A 180 10.55 4.51 -7.41
N ALA A 181 10.77 4.39 -8.73
CA ALA A 181 10.07 3.41 -9.55
C ALA A 181 10.61 2.01 -9.25
N LEU A 182 9.71 1.05 -9.03
CA LEU A 182 10.03 -0.37 -8.94
C LEU A 182 10.00 -1.03 -10.32
N ALA A 183 9.00 -0.67 -11.11
CA ALA A 183 8.85 -1.13 -12.49
C ALA A 183 7.98 -0.15 -13.29
N THR A 184 8.22 -0.08 -14.60
CA THR A 184 7.39 0.69 -15.54
C THR A 184 7.02 -0.16 -16.75
N TRP A 185 5.80 -0.01 -17.22
CA TRP A 185 5.36 -0.67 -18.45
C TRP A 185 5.83 0.12 -19.66
N SER A 186 6.55 -0.53 -20.56
CA SER A 186 6.95 0.01 -21.86
C SER A 186 5.98 -0.46 -22.94
N ALA A 187 5.14 0.44 -23.44
CA ALA A 187 4.23 0.12 -24.55
C ALA A 187 5.00 -0.25 -25.84
N LYS A 188 6.20 0.32 -26.03
CA LYS A 188 7.05 0.07 -27.20
C LYS A 188 7.55 -1.37 -27.27
N THR A 189 7.91 -1.95 -26.11
CA THR A 189 8.46 -3.32 -26.04
C THR A 189 7.43 -4.33 -25.56
N SER A 190 6.26 -3.88 -25.10
CA SER A 190 5.24 -4.70 -24.43
C SER A 190 5.81 -5.50 -23.26
N ARG A 191 6.70 -4.87 -22.48
CA ARG A 191 7.38 -5.46 -21.32
C ARG A 191 7.50 -4.46 -20.18
N TYR A 192 7.79 -4.97 -18.98
CA TYR A 192 8.19 -4.12 -17.86
C TYR A 192 9.69 -3.91 -17.87
N ASP A 193 10.08 -2.65 -17.60
CA ASP A 193 11.44 -2.28 -17.22
C ASP A 193 11.49 -2.28 -15.67
N HIS A 194 12.39 -3.08 -15.10
CA HIS A 194 12.51 -3.28 -13.65
C HIS A 194 13.66 -2.48 -13.06
N PHE A 195 13.38 -1.76 -11.96
CA PHE A 195 14.34 -0.89 -11.27
C PHE A 195 14.51 -1.26 -9.79
N ALA A 196 13.77 -2.27 -9.31
CA ALA A 196 13.76 -2.65 -7.88
C ALA A 196 15.11 -3.15 -7.38
N TRP A 197 16.02 -3.57 -8.26
CA TRP A 197 17.35 -4.07 -7.91
C TRP A 197 18.15 -3.09 -7.05
N GLY A 198 18.03 -1.78 -7.29
CA GLY A 198 18.67 -0.74 -6.48
C GLY A 198 18.05 -0.53 -5.10
N LEU A 199 16.90 -1.14 -4.82
CA LEU A 199 16.10 -0.95 -3.61
C LEU A 199 15.96 -2.24 -2.77
N VAL A 200 16.55 -3.34 -3.23
CA VAL A 200 16.43 -4.66 -2.57
C VAL A 200 16.84 -4.61 -1.11
N ALA A 201 17.95 -3.93 -0.79
CA ALA A 201 18.42 -3.83 0.59
C ALA A 201 17.42 -3.08 1.49
N GLU A 202 16.80 -2.02 0.96
CA GLU A 202 15.81 -1.21 1.68
C GLU A 202 14.50 -1.98 1.87
N LEU A 203 13.99 -2.60 0.80
CA LEU A 203 12.78 -3.42 0.85
C LEU A 203 12.94 -4.62 1.78
N ALA A 204 14.06 -5.34 1.68
CA ALA A 204 14.38 -6.46 2.57
C ALA A 204 14.46 -6.00 4.03
N GLY A 205 15.14 -4.89 4.30
CA GLY A 205 15.22 -4.32 5.65
C GLY A 205 13.88 -3.94 6.23
N ARG A 206 12.97 -3.41 5.41
CA ARG A 206 11.62 -3.01 5.84
C ARG A 206 10.76 -4.20 6.26
N ILE A 207 10.96 -5.37 5.68
CA ILE A 207 10.25 -6.61 6.05
C ILE A 207 11.04 -7.48 7.04
N GLY A 208 12.13 -6.97 7.62
CA GLY A 208 12.97 -7.70 8.58
C GLY A 208 13.81 -8.82 7.96
N GLY A 209 14.02 -8.79 6.64
CA GLY A 209 14.76 -9.80 5.88
C GLY A 209 16.20 -9.37 5.52
N ARG A 210 16.93 -10.31 4.91
CA ARG A 210 18.25 -10.06 4.30
C ARG A 210 18.12 -9.90 2.79
N PRO A 211 18.90 -9.02 2.12
CA PRO A 211 18.80 -8.78 0.68
C PRO A 211 18.86 -10.06 -0.16
N ILE A 212 19.86 -10.91 0.07
CA ILE A 212 20.05 -12.19 -0.67
C ILE A 212 18.86 -13.14 -0.50
N ALA A 213 18.26 -13.19 0.70
CA ALA A 213 17.08 -14.01 0.95
C ALA A 213 15.86 -13.47 0.23
N PHE A 214 15.72 -12.14 0.19
CA PHE A 214 14.66 -11.44 -0.52
C PHE A 214 14.73 -11.72 -2.04
N GLU A 215 15.89 -11.53 -2.66
CA GLU A 215 16.09 -11.79 -4.10
C GLU A 215 15.83 -13.24 -4.47
N ARG A 216 16.33 -14.19 -3.67
CA ARG A 216 16.09 -15.62 -3.89
C ARG A 216 14.60 -15.96 -3.83
N GLU A 217 13.89 -15.43 -2.84
CA GLU A 217 12.47 -15.69 -2.67
C GLU A 217 11.63 -15.01 -3.78
N GLN A 218 12.01 -13.79 -4.19
CA GLN A 218 11.40 -13.12 -5.33
C GLN A 218 11.55 -13.94 -6.61
N ALA A 219 12.76 -14.41 -6.92
CA ALA A 219 13.02 -15.26 -8.10
C ALA A 219 12.24 -16.57 -8.05
N ARG A 220 12.16 -17.22 -6.89
CA ARG A 220 11.37 -18.44 -6.69
C ARG A 220 9.89 -18.21 -6.97
N ARG A 221 9.29 -17.13 -6.44
CA ARG A 221 7.87 -16.78 -6.66
C ARG A 221 7.62 -16.39 -8.10
N ALA A 222 8.50 -15.63 -8.72
CA ALA A 222 8.39 -15.28 -10.13
C ALA A 222 8.35 -16.53 -11.02
N SER A 223 9.17 -17.53 -10.73
CA SER A 223 9.16 -18.81 -11.44
C SER A 223 7.83 -19.57 -11.27
N VAL A 224 7.27 -19.59 -10.06
CA VAL A 224 5.97 -20.23 -9.80
C VAL A 224 4.85 -19.53 -10.57
N ILE A 225 4.80 -18.20 -10.52
CA ILE A 225 3.78 -17.40 -11.23
C ILE A 225 3.88 -17.60 -12.74
N ALA A 226 5.11 -17.56 -13.29
CA ALA A 226 5.34 -17.78 -14.73
C ALA A 226 4.94 -19.19 -15.17
N GLY A 227 5.11 -20.20 -14.32
CA GLY A 227 4.65 -21.56 -14.58
C GLY A 227 3.13 -21.67 -14.60
N ALA A 228 2.45 -21.07 -13.65
CA ALA A 228 0.98 -21.08 -13.54
C ALA A 228 0.27 -20.34 -14.70
N THR A 229 0.93 -19.35 -15.31
CA THR A 229 0.34 -18.56 -16.42
C THR A 229 0.42 -19.31 -17.76
N ARG A 230 1.23 -20.37 -17.85
CA ARG A 230 1.42 -21.17 -19.09
C ARG A 230 0.56 -22.45 -19.12
N ALA A 231 -0.01 -22.84 -18.00
CA ALA A 231 -0.91 -23.99 -17.85
C ALA A 231 -2.37 -23.59 -18.07
#